data_08b59e5e447feaf326ac20ff499f284d
#
_entry.id   08b59e5e447feaf326ac20ff499f284d
#
_cell.length_a   1.000
_cell.length_b   1.000
_cell.length_c   1.000
_cell.angle_alpha   90.00
_cell.angle_beta   90.00
_cell.angle_gamma   90.00
#
_symmetry.space_group_name_H-M   'P 1'
#
loop_
_entity.id
_entity.type
_entity.pdbx_description
1 polymer ?
#
loop_
_entity_poly.entity_id
_entity_poly.type
_entity_poly.pdbx_seq_one_letter_code
_entity_poly.pdbx_strand_id
1 'polypeptide(L)'
;VYEQMTPGRFVGALYEICFAGVQVFREATNQAVHEAGAPWPGSRAIGVPLRMDGNARFRGAPVDADALVTLGAGDELDFYTPRGFEILGLVVDEHALETHARQVEHRDLDEALAGKGVFKPGATRLSEFRRLLASVMQSLEVNPAALQHRQTQRVLEQSMLGAAMAVV
;
A
#
# COMPACT_ATOMS: atom_id res chain seq x y z
N VAL A 1 -15.53 -3.96 -0.85
CA VAL A 1 -16.72 -3.54 -1.60
C VAL A 1 -16.43 -2.22 -2.28
N TYR A 2 -16.82 -2.10 -3.55
CA TYR A 2 -16.69 -0.85 -4.32
C TYR A 2 -18.07 -0.31 -4.62
N GLU A 3 -18.30 0.96 -4.31
CA GLU A 3 -19.49 1.69 -4.67
C GLU A 3 -19.13 2.83 -5.62
N GLN A 4 -19.67 2.80 -6.84
CA GLN A 4 -19.42 3.86 -7.82
C GLN A 4 -20.18 5.13 -7.42
N MET A 5 -19.46 6.23 -7.25
CA MET A 5 -20.00 7.52 -6.78
C MET A 5 -20.35 8.49 -7.92
N THR A 6 -19.86 8.24 -9.13
CA THR A 6 -20.09 9.13 -10.28
C THR A 6 -20.71 8.35 -11.45
N PRO A 7 -21.61 8.99 -12.24
CA PRO A 7 -22.24 8.32 -13.37
C PRO A 7 -21.25 8.01 -14.49
N GLY A 8 -21.56 6.98 -15.26
CA GLY A 8 -20.79 6.56 -16.42
C GLY A 8 -20.36 5.09 -16.33
N ARG A 9 -19.75 4.59 -17.40
CA ARG A 9 -19.23 3.23 -17.43
C ARG A 9 -18.03 3.11 -16.48
N PHE A 10 -18.11 2.20 -15.53
CA PHE A 10 -16.99 1.87 -14.67
C PHE A 10 -15.96 1.02 -15.42
N VAL A 11 -14.70 1.40 -15.28
CA VAL A 11 -13.53 0.62 -15.67
C VAL A 11 -12.55 0.68 -14.52
N GLY A 12 -12.24 -0.47 -13.95
CA GLY A 12 -11.21 -0.64 -12.92
C GLY A 12 -10.18 -1.65 -13.38
N ALA A 13 -8.96 -1.52 -12.90
CA ALA A 13 -7.88 -2.47 -13.08
C ALA A 13 -7.16 -2.70 -11.76
N LEU A 14 -6.98 -3.96 -11.40
CA LEU A 14 -6.17 -4.38 -10.25
C LEU A 14 -5.10 -5.35 -10.77
N TYR A 15 -3.85 -5.01 -10.52
CA TYR A 15 -2.72 -5.88 -10.72
C TYR A 15 -2.03 -6.13 -9.39
N GLU A 16 -1.85 -7.38 -9.03
CA GLU A 16 -1.28 -7.76 -7.73
C GLU A 16 -0.29 -8.91 -7.84
N ILE A 17 0.67 -8.92 -6.95
CA ILE A 17 1.65 -9.99 -6.79
C ILE A 17 1.72 -10.34 -5.31
N CYS A 18 1.58 -11.64 -4.99
CA CYS A 18 1.63 -12.14 -3.63
C CYS A 18 2.78 -13.13 -3.45
N PHE A 19 3.56 -12.96 -2.38
CA PHE A 19 4.62 -13.88 -1.99
C PHE A 19 4.97 -13.71 -0.50
N ALA A 20 5.28 -14.80 0.18
CA ALA A 20 5.83 -14.82 1.56
C ALA A 20 5.15 -13.83 2.54
N GLY A 21 3.81 -13.76 2.55
CA GLY A 21 3.07 -12.84 3.42
C GLY A 21 3.14 -11.36 3.00
N VAL A 22 3.56 -11.12 1.77
CA VAL A 22 3.60 -9.79 1.13
C VAL A 22 2.65 -9.77 -0.07
N GLN A 23 1.89 -8.70 -0.20
CA GLN A 23 1.16 -8.35 -1.41
C GLN A 23 1.61 -6.97 -1.86
N VAL A 24 1.99 -6.85 -3.12
CA VAL A 24 2.20 -5.56 -3.80
C VAL A 24 1.13 -5.43 -4.87
N PHE A 25 0.44 -4.32 -4.91
CA PHE A 25 -0.63 -4.11 -5.88
C PHE A 25 -0.62 -2.71 -6.47
N ARG A 26 -1.17 -2.61 -7.67
CA ARG A 26 -1.51 -1.37 -8.35
C ARG A 26 -2.97 -1.42 -8.73
N GLU A 27 -3.70 -0.44 -8.31
CA GLU A 27 -5.11 -0.30 -8.61
C GLU A 27 -5.38 1.02 -9.31
N ALA A 28 -6.27 0.99 -10.31
CA ALA A 28 -6.71 2.15 -11.05
C ALA A 28 -8.22 2.12 -11.27
N THR A 29 -8.88 3.27 -11.10
CA THR A 29 -10.31 3.44 -11.37
C THR A 29 -10.55 4.69 -12.20
N ASN A 30 -11.48 4.60 -13.18
CA ASN A 30 -11.85 5.74 -14.03
C ASN A 30 -12.96 6.61 -13.42
N GLN A 31 -13.76 6.06 -12.51
CA GLN A 31 -14.83 6.76 -11.81
C GLN A 31 -14.46 7.01 -10.37
N ALA A 32 -15.11 7.98 -9.73
CA ALA A 32 -15.02 8.15 -8.30
C ALA A 32 -15.69 6.96 -7.61
N VAL A 33 -15.03 6.39 -6.60
CA VAL A 33 -15.51 5.24 -5.86
C VAL A 33 -15.40 5.46 -4.36
N HIS A 34 -16.28 4.80 -3.64
CA HIS A 34 -16.16 4.55 -2.21
C HIS A 34 -15.76 3.08 -2.02
N GLU A 35 -14.65 2.88 -1.37
CA GLU A 35 -14.11 1.57 -1.07
C GLU A 35 -14.29 1.28 0.42
N ALA A 36 -14.93 0.15 0.73
CA ALA A 36 -15.14 -0.31 2.09
C ALA A 36 -14.70 -1.76 2.23
N GLY A 37 -14.08 -2.10 3.36
CA GLY A 37 -13.61 -3.45 3.64
C GLY A 37 -12.60 -3.47 4.78
N ALA A 38 -11.75 -4.48 4.77
CA ALA A 38 -10.65 -4.62 5.72
C ALA A 38 -9.48 -5.33 5.02
N PRO A 39 -8.23 -5.09 5.44
CA PRO A 39 -7.11 -5.90 5.02
C PRO A 39 -7.27 -7.33 5.54
N TRP A 40 -6.48 -8.28 5.06
CA TRP A 40 -6.54 -9.62 5.64
C TRP A 40 -6.14 -9.61 7.13
N PRO A 41 -6.69 -10.51 7.96
CA PRO A 41 -6.40 -10.53 9.38
C PRO A 41 -4.90 -10.61 9.67
N GLY A 42 -4.41 -9.77 10.59
CA GLY A 42 -3.00 -9.73 10.98
C GLY A 42 -2.08 -9.07 9.96
N SER A 43 -2.62 -8.28 9.02
CA SER A 43 -1.81 -7.54 8.06
C SER A 43 -1.88 -6.04 8.26
N ARG A 44 -0.90 -5.36 7.67
CA ARG A 44 -0.86 -3.91 7.53
C ARG A 44 -0.75 -3.52 6.08
N ALA A 45 -1.67 -2.67 5.63
CA ALA A 45 -1.65 -2.07 4.31
C ALA A 45 -1.05 -0.67 4.35
N ILE A 46 -0.28 -0.34 3.34
CA ILE A 46 0.32 0.99 3.10
C ILE A 46 0.06 1.34 1.64
N GLY A 47 -0.63 2.45 1.40
CA GLY A 47 -0.99 2.90 0.06
C GLY A 47 -0.45 4.28 -0.26
N VAL A 48 -0.02 4.47 -1.50
CA VAL A 48 0.49 5.76 -2.01
C VAL A 48 -0.12 6.08 -3.35
N PRO A 49 -0.82 7.24 -3.50
CA PRO A 49 -1.37 7.64 -4.79
C PRO A 49 -0.29 7.77 -5.86
N LEU A 50 -0.54 7.24 -7.05
CA LEU A 50 0.28 7.47 -8.25
C LEU A 50 -0.28 8.59 -9.12
N ARG A 51 -1.61 8.59 -9.25
CA ARG A 51 -2.37 9.62 -9.96
C ARG A 51 -3.65 9.92 -9.21
N MET A 52 -3.99 11.20 -9.14
CA MET A 52 -5.19 11.65 -8.47
C MET A 52 -5.68 12.96 -9.10
N ASP A 53 -6.81 12.89 -9.80
CA ASP A 53 -7.42 14.04 -10.45
C ASP A 53 -8.57 14.58 -9.58
N GLY A 54 -8.27 15.06 -8.37
CA GLY A 54 -9.25 15.56 -7.42
C GLY A 54 -8.87 15.28 -5.97
N ASN A 55 -9.87 15.29 -5.09
CA ASN A 55 -9.70 15.08 -3.66
C ASN A 55 -10.07 13.66 -3.27
N ALA A 56 -9.23 13.02 -2.48
CA ALA A 56 -9.52 11.75 -1.84
C ALA A 56 -9.70 11.93 -0.32
N ARG A 57 -10.40 10.99 0.31
CA ARG A 57 -10.59 10.95 1.77
C ARG A 57 -10.43 9.53 2.26
N PHE A 58 -9.56 9.34 3.22
CA PHE A 58 -9.34 8.08 3.89
C PHE A 58 -9.76 8.20 5.36
N ARG A 59 -10.80 7.44 5.76
CA ARG A 59 -11.36 7.47 7.14
C ARG A 59 -11.67 8.91 7.58
N GLY A 60 -12.27 9.69 6.68
CA GLY A 60 -12.61 11.09 6.90
C GLY A 60 -11.45 12.09 6.76
N ALA A 61 -10.20 11.65 6.78
CA ALA A 61 -9.03 12.51 6.61
C ALA A 61 -8.76 12.81 5.12
N PRO A 62 -8.37 14.04 4.75
CA PRO A 62 -8.02 14.35 3.37
C PRO A 62 -6.71 13.66 2.95
N VAL A 63 -6.68 13.17 1.72
CA VAL A 63 -5.51 12.55 1.09
C VAL A 63 -5.15 13.36 -0.15
N ASP A 64 -3.92 13.76 -0.26
CA ASP A 64 -3.36 14.40 -1.45
C ASP A 64 -2.26 13.54 -2.10
N ALA A 65 -1.69 14.03 -3.20
CA ALA A 65 -0.68 13.30 -3.96
C ALA A 65 0.61 12.98 -3.18
N ASP A 66 0.89 13.71 -2.10
CA ASP A 66 2.08 13.55 -1.25
C ASP A 66 1.78 12.79 0.04
N ALA A 67 0.54 12.35 0.19
CA ALA A 67 0.12 11.57 1.34
C ALA A 67 0.38 10.07 1.14
N LEU A 68 0.50 9.39 2.25
CA LEU A 68 0.51 7.95 2.39
C LEU A 68 -0.65 7.57 3.31
N VAL A 69 -1.37 6.53 2.97
CA VAL A 69 -2.43 5.96 3.81
C VAL A 69 -1.96 4.64 4.43
N THR A 70 -2.35 4.36 5.66
CA THR A 70 -2.06 3.08 6.31
C THR A 70 -3.28 2.54 7.05
N LEU A 71 -3.41 1.22 7.02
CA LEU A 71 -4.51 0.46 7.59
C LEU A 71 -3.95 -0.79 8.26
N GLY A 72 -4.13 -0.91 9.56
CA GLY A 72 -3.64 -2.04 10.37
C GLY A 72 -4.67 -3.12 10.59
N ALA A 73 -4.28 -4.15 11.33
CA ALA A 73 -5.18 -5.22 11.74
C ALA A 73 -6.32 -4.66 12.59
N GLY A 74 -7.56 -5.02 12.24
CA GLY A 74 -8.76 -4.55 12.93
C GLY A 74 -9.27 -3.18 12.50
N ASP A 75 -8.56 -2.46 11.66
CA ASP A 75 -9.04 -1.23 11.03
C ASP A 75 -10.04 -1.55 9.90
N GLU A 76 -11.01 -0.66 9.71
CA GLU A 76 -11.91 -0.70 8.57
C GLU A 76 -11.43 0.24 7.47
N LEU A 77 -11.43 -0.25 6.23
CA LEU A 77 -11.21 0.55 5.04
C LEU A 77 -12.46 1.41 4.80
N ASP A 78 -12.26 2.70 4.73
CA ASP A 78 -13.24 3.71 4.35
C ASP A 78 -12.50 4.74 3.49
N PHE A 79 -12.52 4.54 2.16
CA PHE A 79 -11.72 5.31 1.24
C PHE A 79 -12.57 5.87 0.08
N TYR A 80 -12.67 7.18 0.02
CA TYR A 80 -13.30 7.90 -1.09
C TYR A 80 -12.23 8.38 -2.04
N THR A 81 -12.27 7.92 -3.29
CA THR A 81 -11.30 8.26 -4.33
C THR A 81 -11.96 9.05 -5.46
N PRO A 82 -11.27 10.01 -6.09
CA PRO A 82 -11.81 10.79 -7.20
C PRO A 82 -11.81 9.99 -8.51
N ARG A 83 -12.33 10.58 -9.57
CA ARG A 83 -12.18 10.06 -10.94
C ARG A 83 -10.69 10.01 -11.32
N GLY A 84 -10.32 9.01 -12.08
CA GLY A 84 -8.95 8.87 -12.58
C GLY A 84 -7.92 8.62 -11.48
N PHE A 85 -8.34 7.92 -10.42
CA PHE A 85 -7.47 7.58 -9.30
C PHE A 85 -6.62 6.36 -9.59
N GLU A 86 -5.38 6.39 -9.14
CA GLU A 86 -4.45 5.28 -9.22
C GLU A 86 -3.57 5.23 -7.97
N ILE A 87 -3.42 4.05 -7.39
CA ILE A 87 -2.67 3.81 -6.16
C ILE A 87 -1.73 2.62 -6.30
N LEU A 88 -0.54 2.73 -5.73
CA LEU A 88 0.31 1.57 -5.37
C LEU A 88 0.08 1.22 -3.91
N GLY A 89 0.00 -0.07 -3.63
CA GLY A 89 -0.14 -0.59 -2.27
C GLY A 89 0.85 -1.69 -1.96
N LEU A 90 1.24 -1.73 -0.71
CA LEU A 90 2.00 -2.78 -0.07
C LEU A 90 1.19 -3.30 1.12
N VAL A 91 0.95 -4.60 1.17
CA VAL A 91 0.37 -5.26 2.34
C VAL A 91 1.35 -6.29 2.84
N VAL A 92 1.63 -6.27 4.13
CA VAL A 92 2.58 -7.16 4.78
C VAL A 92 1.97 -7.78 6.03
N ASP A 93 2.48 -8.93 6.43
CA ASP A 93 2.20 -9.50 7.75
C ASP A 93 2.65 -8.53 8.84
N GLU A 94 1.75 -8.15 9.75
CA GLU A 94 2.02 -7.12 10.77
C GLU A 94 3.03 -7.60 11.80
N HIS A 95 2.98 -8.88 12.18
CA HIS A 95 3.96 -9.45 13.10
C HIS A 95 5.37 -9.50 12.50
N ALA A 96 5.48 -9.81 11.19
CA ALA A 96 6.77 -9.74 10.48
C ALA A 96 7.29 -8.30 10.43
N LEU A 97 6.42 -7.31 10.21
CA LEU A 97 6.79 -5.90 10.23
C LEU A 97 7.26 -5.43 11.61
N GLU A 98 6.53 -5.79 12.68
CA GLU A 98 6.93 -5.51 14.07
C GLU A 98 8.29 -6.14 14.42
N THR A 99 8.50 -7.38 14.00
CA THR A 99 9.76 -8.09 14.23
C THR A 99 10.91 -7.38 13.52
N HIS A 100 10.71 -7.01 12.26
CA HIS A 100 11.69 -6.23 11.49
C HIS A 100 11.98 -4.88 12.14
N ALA A 101 10.95 -4.13 12.53
CA ALA A 101 11.09 -2.84 13.20
C ALA A 101 11.96 -2.93 14.44
N ARG A 102 11.71 -3.93 15.31
CA ARG A 102 12.48 -4.12 16.56
C ARG A 102 13.88 -4.64 16.34
N GLN A 103 14.06 -5.64 15.46
CA GLN A 103 15.34 -6.35 15.32
C GLN A 103 16.31 -5.65 14.37
N VAL A 104 15.82 -5.00 13.33
CA VAL A 104 16.64 -4.38 12.28
C VAL A 104 16.72 -2.87 12.46
N GLU A 105 15.59 -2.22 12.70
CA GLU A 105 15.51 -0.76 12.77
C GLU A 105 15.63 -0.21 14.20
N HIS A 106 15.54 -1.10 15.23
CA HIS A 106 15.51 -0.72 16.65
C HIS A 106 14.42 0.31 16.97
N ARG A 107 13.25 0.17 16.33
CA ARG A 107 12.09 1.04 16.44
C ARG A 107 10.88 0.26 16.95
N ASP A 108 9.98 0.95 17.62
CA ASP A 108 8.65 0.46 17.99
C ASP A 108 7.67 0.84 16.88
N LEU A 109 6.97 -0.16 16.31
CA LEU A 109 6.03 0.05 15.20
C LEU A 109 4.80 0.82 15.66
N ASP A 110 4.28 0.52 16.86
CA ASP A 110 3.09 1.19 17.39
C ASP A 110 3.37 2.67 17.65
N GLU A 111 4.56 2.99 18.16
CA GLU A 111 5.00 4.37 18.35
C GLU A 111 5.17 5.08 17.00
N ALA A 112 5.79 4.42 16.02
CA ALA A 112 6.01 4.98 14.68
C ALA A 112 4.69 5.29 13.95
N LEU A 113 3.65 4.49 14.20
CA LEU A 113 2.34 4.58 13.53
C LEU A 113 1.24 5.21 14.40
N ALA A 114 1.55 5.61 15.65
CA ALA A 114 0.56 6.13 16.59
C ALA A 114 -0.28 7.26 15.98
N GLY A 115 -1.60 7.03 15.87
CA GLY A 115 -2.56 7.99 15.33
C GLY A 115 -2.45 8.28 13.82
N LYS A 116 -1.61 7.54 13.08
CA LYS A 116 -1.41 7.76 11.66
C LYS A 116 -2.31 6.84 10.82
N GLY A 117 -3.37 7.41 10.24
CA GLY A 117 -4.11 6.79 9.13
C GLY A 117 -3.70 7.41 7.80
N VAL A 118 -3.43 8.75 7.81
CA VAL A 118 -2.92 9.53 6.67
C VAL A 118 -1.76 10.38 7.16
N PHE A 119 -0.64 10.36 6.46
CA PHE A 119 0.52 11.19 6.80
C PHE A 119 1.44 11.46 5.60
N LYS A 120 2.38 12.40 5.75
CA LYS A 120 3.32 12.80 4.71
C LYS A 120 4.75 12.44 5.13
N PRO A 121 5.34 11.38 4.57
CA PRO A 121 6.70 10.94 4.94
C PRO A 121 7.81 11.87 4.41
N GLY A 122 7.45 12.82 3.55
CA GLY A 122 8.37 13.67 2.80
C GLY A 122 8.60 13.17 1.37
N ALA A 123 8.85 14.12 0.46
CA ALA A 123 8.87 13.86 -0.99
C ALA A 123 9.91 12.80 -1.40
N THR A 124 11.10 12.83 -0.81
CA THR A 124 12.17 11.87 -1.12
C THR A 124 11.78 10.45 -0.74
N ARG A 125 11.35 10.22 0.50
CA ARG A 125 10.94 8.89 0.99
C ARG A 125 9.78 8.34 0.19
N LEU A 126 8.80 9.19 -0.10
CA LEU A 126 7.62 8.81 -0.88
C LEU A 126 8.00 8.40 -2.32
N SER A 127 8.89 9.16 -2.96
CA SER A 127 9.39 8.86 -4.30
C SER A 127 10.20 7.56 -4.34
N GLU A 128 11.03 7.31 -3.34
CA GLU A 128 11.79 6.06 -3.21
C GLU A 128 10.87 4.86 -3.01
N PHE A 129 9.86 5.00 -2.18
CA PHE A 129 8.86 3.96 -1.94
C PHE A 129 8.09 3.61 -3.22
N ARG A 130 7.54 4.62 -3.92
CA ARG A 130 6.86 4.44 -5.22
C ARG A 130 7.74 3.72 -6.23
N ARG A 131 9.00 4.15 -6.37
CA ARG A 131 9.95 3.58 -7.31
C ARG A 131 10.27 2.13 -6.98
N LEU A 132 10.46 1.80 -5.69
CA LEU A 132 10.75 0.45 -5.27
C LEU A 132 9.58 -0.49 -5.56
N LEU A 133 8.35 -0.14 -5.16
CA LEU A 133 7.17 -0.96 -5.44
C LEU A 133 6.96 -1.18 -6.95
N ALA A 134 7.06 -0.11 -7.73
CA ALA A 134 6.94 -0.19 -9.20
C ALA A 134 8.02 -1.09 -9.81
N SER A 135 9.27 -0.98 -9.34
CA SER A 135 10.38 -1.81 -9.82
C SER A 135 10.19 -3.29 -9.49
N VAL A 136 9.73 -3.59 -8.27
CA VAL A 136 9.44 -4.99 -7.86
C VAL A 136 8.34 -5.57 -8.73
N MET A 137 7.23 -4.85 -8.91
CA MET A 137 6.12 -5.29 -9.75
C MET A 137 6.59 -5.55 -11.20
N GLN A 138 7.32 -4.63 -11.79
CA GLN A 138 7.84 -4.77 -13.15
C GLN A 138 8.80 -5.97 -13.28
N SER A 139 9.69 -6.15 -12.31
CA SER A 139 10.66 -7.26 -12.34
C SER A 139 9.97 -8.62 -12.24
N LEU A 140 8.94 -8.73 -11.42
CA LEU A 140 8.19 -9.97 -11.22
C LEU A 140 7.19 -10.23 -12.37
N GLU A 141 6.69 -9.21 -13.02
CA GLU A 141 5.91 -9.33 -14.25
C GLU A 141 6.74 -9.92 -15.39
N VAL A 142 7.98 -9.44 -15.54
CA VAL A 142 8.91 -9.95 -16.57
C VAL A 142 9.42 -11.35 -16.24
N ASN A 143 9.64 -11.66 -14.96
CA ASN A 143 10.18 -12.94 -14.52
C ASN A 143 9.42 -13.50 -13.31
N PRO A 144 8.19 -13.99 -13.48
CA PRO A 144 7.41 -14.56 -12.37
C PRO A 144 8.05 -15.82 -11.77
N ALA A 145 8.88 -16.53 -12.53
CA ALA A 145 9.59 -17.71 -12.05
C ALA A 145 10.59 -17.41 -10.92
N ALA A 146 11.02 -16.16 -10.76
CA ALA A 146 11.87 -15.74 -9.64
C ALA A 146 11.23 -16.05 -8.27
N LEU A 147 9.89 -16.01 -8.18
CA LEU A 147 9.17 -16.33 -6.94
C LEU A 147 9.11 -17.83 -6.62
N GLN A 148 9.58 -18.73 -7.50
CA GLN A 148 9.69 -20.16 -7.19
C GLN A 148 10.85 -20.46 -6.22
N HIS A 149 11.79 -19.52 -6.08
CA HIS A 149 12.95 -19.67 -5.22
C HIS A 149 12.71 -19.03 -3.85
N ARG A 150 12.70 -19.84 -2.79
CA ARG A 150 12.49 -19.36 -1.40
C ARG A 150 13.45 -18.26 -0.97
N GLN A 151 14.70 -18.31 -1.44
CA GLN A 151 15.68 -17.28 -1.12
C GLN A 151 15.31 -15.93 -1.73
N THR A 152 14.83 -15.93 -2.97
CA THR A 152 14.33 -14.71 -3.64
C THR A 152 13.14 -14.14 -2.90
N GLN A 153 12.16 -14.98 -2.52
CA GLN A 153 11.00 -14.54 -1.73
C GLN A 153 11.43 -13.88 -0.42
N ARG A 154 12.38 -14.46 0.32
CA ARG A 154 12.89 -13.90 1.58
C ARG A 154 13.59 -12.56 1.39
N VAL A 155 14.42 -12.43 0.35
CA VAL A 155 15.10 -11.16 0.04
C VAL A 155 14.08 -10.07 -0.30
N LEU A 156 13.08 -10.40 -1.11
CA LEU A 156 12.01 -9.47 -1.47
C LEU A 156 11.16 -9.10 -0.25
N GLU A 157 10.80 -10.07 0.59
CA GLU A 157 10.07 -9.82 1.84
C GLU A 157 10.82 -8.83 2.73
N GLN A 158 12.10 -9.07 3.01
CA GLN A 158 12.92 -8.16 3.82
C GLN A 158 13.04 -6.76 3.20
N SER A 159 13.14 -6.70 1.87
CA SER A 159 13.16 -5.42 1.15
C SER A 159 11.83 -4.66 1.31
N MET A 160 10.69 -5.36 1.28
CA MET A 160 9.37 -4.75 1.45
C MET A 160 9.13 -4.30 2.89
N LEU A 161 9.55 -5.09 3.88
CA LEU A 161 9.49 -4.69 5.30
C LEU A 161 10.34 -3.45 5.57
N GLY A 162 11.58 -3.41 5.05
CA GLY A 162 12.44 -2.23 5.15
C GLY A 162 11.85 -1.01 4.45
N ALA A 163 11.23 -1.19 3.28
CA ALA A 163 10.55 -0.10 2.57
C ALA A 163 9.36 0.45 3.35
N ALA A 164 8.56 -0.43 3.97
CA ALA A 164 7.46 -0.03 4.85
C ALA A 164 7.98 0.82 6.01
N MET A 165 9.05 0.38 6.69
CA MET A 165 9.64 1.10 7.80
C MET A 165 10.28 2.44 7.40
N ALA A 166 10.80 2.56 6.18
CA ALA A 166 11.41 3.79 5.69
C ALA A 166 10.40 4.93 5.47
N VAL A 167 9.11 4.62 5.30
CA VAL A 167 8.06 5.62 5.03
C VAL A 167 7.13 5.87 6.22
N VAL A 168 7.21 5.07 7.29
CA VAL A 168 6.42 5.26 8.53
C VAL A 168 7.26 5.77 9.73
#